data_e2821930424e4cebc9914e3804e0d839
#
_entry.id   e2821930424e4cebc9914e3804e0d839
#
_cell.length_a   1.000
_cell.length_b   1.000
_cell.length_c   1.000
_cell.angle_alpha   90.00
_cell.angle_beta   90.00
_cell.angle_gamma   90.00
#
_symmetry.space_group_name_H-M   'P 1'
#
loop_
_entity.id
_entity.type
_entity.pdbx_description
1 polymer ?
#
loop_
_entity_poly.entity_id
_entity_poly.type
_entity_poly.pdbx_seq_one_letter_code
_entity_poly.pdbx_strand_id
1 'polypeptide(L)'
;MLAFATDLRDEGTGTVLDNVQNRAGVDGLTMAVAYHDARDLFPHNPLRKVRYLEGGAVFFPPDVARYESLQPRVSELARSGDPLGELCEAAGDRGMRVNAWAVFLHNDRLGFAHPECATQNVFGDRYLTDLCPSNPDVRKYARTLASDIARYDVSTILSESLHFHGLAHGYHHERYFEELGAVGVYLLGLCFCEHCLEAARRRGVDAGMVHRLVRDELERRFVGGGGSEDPDALTREDLEPLGGEQMLGYLDARTETVTSLLDEVATAASGGGAGFAFLDLCGAEKGFATGHPEGDAAPALGWQMGIDHTAGADVCDTVSATGYAADPGRIDLDLDAYEALVPDASRLGLVLRPMPPDCRSADNLAAKVALARERGLGRLDFYHYGFCRLDALDWIHQALA
;
A
#
# COMPACT_ATOMS: atom_id res chain seq x y z
N MET A 1 -13.96 -7.05 -4.56
CA MET A 1 -13.38 -8.12 -3.72
C MET A 1 -11.95 -8.38 -4.12
N LEU A 2 -10.99 -8.27 -3.19
CA LEU A 2 -9.58 -8.60 -3.45
C LEU A 2 -9.36 -10.12 -3.41
N ALA A 3 -8.50 -10.64 -4.29
CA ALA A 3 -8.15 -12.06 -4.39
C ALA A 3 -6.75 -12.25 -4.96
N PHE A 4 -6.14 -13.40 -4.68
CA PHE A 4 -4.88 -13.79 -5.32
C PHE A 4 -5.12 -14.66 -6.59
N ALA A 5 -4.20 -14.61 -7.52
CA ALA A 5 -4.20 -15.51 -8.68
C ALA A 5 -4.24 -17.01 -8.26
N THR A 6 -3.69 -17.32 -7.08
CA THR A 6 -3.72 -18.67 -6.52
C THR A 6 -5.10 -19.11 -6.06
N ASP A 7 -5.98 -18.19 -5.65
CA ASP A 7 -7.38 -18.51 -5.31
C ASP A 7 -8.12 -18.97 -6.57
N LEU A 8 -7.95 -18.20 -7.66
CA LEU A 8 -8.54 -18.50 -8.96
C LEU A 8 -8.10 -19.86 -9.50
N ARG A 9 -6.80 -20.15 -9.41
CA ARG A 9 -6.27 -21.44 -9.86
C ARG A 9 -6.75 -22.62 -9.03
N ASP A 10 -6.72 -22.49 -7.69
CA ASP A 10 -6.94 -23.62 -6.78
C ASP A 10 -8.43 -23.98 -6.66
N GLU A 11 -9.33 -22.99 -6.74
CA GLU A 11 -10.78 -23.17 -6.65
C GLU A 11 -11.48 -23.20 -8.03
N GLY A 12 -10.79 -22.72 -9.06
CA GLY A 12 -11.33 -22.49 -10.39
C GLY A 12 -11.94 -21.09 -10.52
N THR A 13 -11.54 -20.36 -11.56
CA THR A 13 -11.96 -18.98 -11.84
C THR A 13 -13.49 -18.83 -11.81
N GLY A 14 -14.22 -19.76 -12.44
CA GLY A 14 -15.68 -19.77 -12.44
C GLY A 14 -16.30 -19.83 -11.04
N THR A 15 -15.77 -20.69 -10.16
CA THR A 15 -16.25 -20.83 -8.77
C THR A 15 -16.01 -19.56 -7.95
N VAL A 16 -14.82 -18.96 -8.10
CA VAL A 16 -14.50 -17.69 -7.40
C VAL A 16 -15.42 -16.57 -7.87
N LEU A 17 -15.62 -16.42 -9.18
CA LEU A 17 -16.52 -15.41 -9.73
C LEU A 17 -17.99 -15.64 -9.29
N ASP A 18 -18.46 -16.89 -9.23
CA ASP A 18 -19.80 -17.21 -8.69
C ASP A 18 -19.93 -16.81 -7.22
N ASN A 19 -18.92 -17.11 -6.42
CA ASN A 19 -18.91 -16.74 -5.01
C ASN A 19 -18.91 -15.20 -4.82
N VAL A 20 -18.14 -14.48 -5.61
CA VAL A 20 -18.04 -13.03 -5.53
C VAL A 20 -19.33 -12.36 -6.04
N GLN A 21 -19.81 -12.76 -7.21
CA GLN A 21 -20.98 -12.12 -7.84
C GLN A 21 -22.29 -12.56 -7.19
N ASN A 22 -22.53 -13.88 -7.09
CA ASN A 22 -23.85 -14.38 -6.71
C ASN A 22 -24.00 -14.52 -5.20
N ARG A 23 -22.93 -14.93 -4.49
CA ARG A 23 -23.01 -15.13 -3.05
C ARG A 23 -22.72 -13.84 -2.27
N ALA A 24 -21.66 -13.09 -2.63
CA ALA A 24 -21.32 -11.84 -1.94
C ALA A 24 -22.05 -10.61 -2.51
N GLY A 25 -22.59 -10.69 -3.73
CA GLY A 25 -23.27 -9.56 -4.38
C GLY A 25 -22.31 -8.44 -4.82
N VAL A 26 -21.04 -8.77 -5.07
CA VAL A 26 -19.99 -7.82 -5.45
C VAL A 26 -19.80 -7.87 -6.97
N ASP A 27 -19.72 -6.71 -7.61
CA ASP A 27 -19.72 -6.53 -9.07
C ASP A 27 -18.32 -6.53 -9.70
N GLY A 28 -17.27 -6.72 -8.91
CA GLY A 28 -15.89 -6.73 -9.40
C GLY A 28 -14.93 -7.56 -8.57
N LEU A 29 -13.90 -8.09 -9.27
CA LEU A 29 -12.78 -8.76 -8.64
C LEU A 29 -11.50 -7.95 -8.83
N THR A 30 -10.75 -7.76 -7.75
CA THR A 30 -9.45 -7.07 -7.73
C THR A 30 -8.36 -8.11 -7.50
N MET A 31 -7.68 -8.55 -8.58
CA MET A 31 -6.64 -9.58 -8.49
C MET A 31 -5.28 -8.97 -8.16
N ALA A 32 -4.54 -9.56 -7.22
CA ALA A 32 -3.13 -9.25 -7.00
C ALA A 32 -2.32 -9.66 -8.23
N VAL A 33 -1.81 -8.68 -8.97
CA VAL A 33 -1.03 -8.86 -10.21
C VAL A 33 0.48 -8.67 -10.00
N ALA A 34 0.87 -7.95 -8.94
CA ALA A 34 2.24 -7.84 -8.45
C ALA A 34 2.20 -7.82 -6.92
N TYR A 35 2.97 -8.69 -6.26
CA TYR A 35 2.84 -8.86 -4.82
C TYR A 35 4.16 -9.22 -4.15
N HIS A 36 4.26 -8.88 -2.84
CA HIS A 36 5.38 -9.24 -1.97
C HIS A 36 5.27 -10.70 -1.48
N ASP A 37 6.28 -11.20 -0.80
CA ASP A 37 6.22 -12.50 -0.15
C ASP A 37 5.33 -12.46 1.11
N ALA A 38 4.69 -13.58 1.39
CA ALA A 38 3.88 -13.77 2.58
C ALA A 38 3.73 -15.26 2.89
N ARG A 39 3.35 -15.57 4.13
CA ARG A 39 2.90 -16.90 4.54
C ARG A 39 1.50 -16.79 5.09
N ASP A 40 0.53 -17.21 4.30
CA ASP A 40 -0.88 -16.96 4.54
C ASP A 40 -1.67 -18.21 4.84
N LEU A 41 -2.79 -18.03 5.60
CA LEU A 41 -3.77 -19.06 5.92
C LEU A 41 -5.03 -18.86 5.05
N PHE A 42 -5.40 -19.89 4.28
CA PHE A 42 -6.55 -19.91 3.37
C PHE A 42 -7.61 -20.91 3.89
N PRO A 43 -8.59 -20.46 4.69
CA PRO A 43 -9.49 -21.36 5.43
C PRO A 43 -10.38 -22.23 4.53
N HIS A 44 -10.78 -21.73 3.37
CA HIS A 44 -11.65 -22.49 2.45
C HIS A 44 -10.94 -23.04 1.20
N ASN A 45 -9.65 -22.72 0.96
CA ASN A 45 -8.92 -23.24 -0.19
C ASN A 45 -8.92 -24.77 -0.19
N PRO A 46 -9.34 -25.44 -1.28
CA PRO A 46 -9.49 -26.90 -1.33
C PRO A 46 -8.16 -27.66 -1.35
N LEU A 47 -7.08 -27.03 -1.81
CA LEU A 47 -5.80 -27.70 -2.01
C LEU A 47 -4.80 -27.43 -0.88
N ARG A 48 -4.76 -26.19 -0.33
CA ARG A 48 -3.77 -25.78 0.66
C ARG A 48 -4.35 -24.83 1.68
N LYS A 49 -4.14 -25.12 2.97
CA LYS A 49 -4.53 -24.21 4.06
C LYS A 49 -3.46 -23.19 4.40
N VAL A 50 -2.20 -23.51 4.18
CA VAL A 50 -1.06 -22.60 4.36
C VAL A 50 -0.29 -22.52 3.07
N ARG A 51 0.01 -21.32 2.64
CA ARG A 51 0.77 -21.06 1.42
C ARG A 51 1.81 -19.98 1.66
N TYR A 52 2.96 -20.15 1.02
CA TYR A 52 3.94 -19.10 0.82
C TYR A 52 3.69 -18.48 -0.55
N LEU A 53 3.50 -17.17 -0.59
CA LEU A 53 3.39 -16.42 -1.84
C LEU A 53 4.78 -16.19 -2.44
N GLU A 54 4.84 -16.08 -3.76
CA GLU A 54 6.08 -15.78 -4.48
C GLU A 54 6.37 -14.26 -4.36
N GLY A 55 7.34 -13.90 -3.49
CA GLY A 55 7.72 -12.51 -3.24
C GLY A 55 8.26 -11.79 -4.47
N GLY A 56 7.91 -10.49 -4.60
CA GLY A 56 8.36 -9.61 -5.67
C GLY A 56 7.97 -10.09 -7.07
N ALA A 57 6.90 -10.91 -7.19
CA ALA A 57 6.51 -11.55 -8.44
C ALA A 57 5.28 -10.89 -9.08
N VAL A 58 5.23 -10.92 -10.41
CA VAL A 58 4.04 -10.57 -11.20
C VAL A 58 3.27 -11.84 -11.59
N PHE A 59 1.95 -11.75 -11.56
CA PHE A 59 1.02 -12.86 -11.83
C PHE A 59 0.33 -12.70 -13.19
N PHE A 60 1.02 -12.11 -14.14
CA PHE A 60 0.66 -12.02 -15.55
C PHE A 60 1.94 -12.13 -16.38
N PRO A 61 1.90 -12.49 -17.67
CA PRO A 61 3.05 -12.48 -18.57
C PRO A 61 3.46 -11.03 -18.90
N PRO A 62 4.56 -10.49 -18.33
CA PRO A 62 5.00 -9.14 -18.63
C PRO A 62 5.66 -9.07 -20.01
N ASP A 63 5.56 -7.92 -20.67
CA ASP A 63 6.37 -7.61 -21.85
C ASP A 63 7.78 -7.17 -21.38
N VAL A 64 8.65 -8.15 -21.17
CA VAL A 64 9.99 -7.94 -20.59
C VAL A 64 10.83 -6.95 -21.40
N ALA A 65 10.57 -6.80 -22.69
CA ALA A 65 11.32 -5.87 -23.55
C ALA A 65 11.04 -4.39 -23.20
N ARG A 66 9.98 -4.09 -22.48
CA ARG A 66 9.64 -2.72 -22.01
C ARG A 66 10.40 -2.31 -20.76
N TYR A 67 10.93 -3.27 -19.99
CA TYR A 67 11.66 -3.03 -18.75
C TYR A 67 13.16 -2.88 -19.07
N GLU A 68 13.83 -2.01 -18.31
CA GLU A 68 15.27 -1.79 -18.45
C GLU A 68 16.06 -2.51 -17.35
N SER A 69 16.69 -1.75 -16.46
CA SER A 69 17.52 -2.27 -15.37
C SER A 69 16.73 -3.15 -14.39
N LEU A 70 15.53 -2.71 -13.99
CA LEU A 70 14.67 -3.44 -13.08
C LEU A 70 13.61 -4.23 -13.86
N GLN A 71 13.67 -5.55 -13.75
CA GLN A 71 12.72 -6.45 -14.40
C GLN A 71 11.91 -7.22 -13.36
N PRO A 72 10.57 -7.37 -13.54
CA PRO A 72 9.74 -8.11 -12.61
C PRO A 72 10.07 -9.59 -12.64
N ARG A 73 10.08 -10.24 -11.47
CA ARG A 73 10.07 -11.69 -11.39
C ARG A 73 8.72 -12.22 -11.88
N VAL A 74 8.74 -13.13 -12.82
CA VAL A 74 7.51 -13.78 -13.30
C VAL A 74 7.17 -14.97 -12.40
N SER A 75 5.94 -15.02 -11.86
CA SER A 75 5.47 -16.13 -11.04
C SER A 75 5.40 -17.44 -11.83
N GLU A 76 5.40 -18.59 -11.14
CA GLU A 76 5.23 -19.87 -11.79
C GLU A 76 3.91 -19.95 -12.57
N LEU A 77 2.85 -19.35 -12.03
CA LEU A 77 1.54 -19.28 -12.69
C LEU A 77 1.61 -18.52 -14.02
N ALA A 78 2.26 -17.36 -14.02
CA ALA A 78 2.37 -16.54 -15.21
C ALA A 78 3.38 -17.07 -16.24
N ARG A 79 4.30 -17.95 -15.84
CA ARG A 79 5.17 -18.68 -16.78
C ARG A 79 4.44 -19.79 -17.53
N SER A 80 3.39 -20.33 -16.96
CA SER A 80 2.62 -21.45 -17.53
C SER A 80 1.25 -21.07 -18.10
N GLY A 81 0.81 -19.82 -17.91
CA GLY A 81 -0.49 -19.32 -18.34
C GLY A 81 -0.57 -17.79 -18.27
N ASP A 82 -1.75 -17.25 -18.40
CA ASP A 82 -2.03 -15.83 -18.23
C ASP A 82 -3.20 -15.62 -17.24
N PRO A 83 -2.93 -15.71 -15.93
CA PRO A 83 -3.99 -15.59 -14.93
C PRO A 83 -4.83 -14.32 -15.03
N LEU A 84 -4.22 -13.18 -15.41
CA LEU A 84 -4.93 -11.92 -15.55
C LEU A 84 -5.79 -11.91 -16.82
N GLY A 85 -5.26 -12.38 -17.96
CA GLY A 85 -6.02 -12.47 -19.22
C GLY A 85 -7.19 -13.44 -19.09
N GLU A 86 -6.97 -14.62 -18.49
CA GLU A 86 -8.01 -15.60 -18.22
C GLU A 86 -9.11 -15.06 -17.30
N LEU A 87 -8.74 -14.25 -16.30
CA LEU A 87 -9.71 -13.57 -15.43
C LEU A 87 -10.50 -12.51 -16.19
N CYS A 88 -9.85 -11.66 -16.99
CA CYS A 88 -10.53 -10.63 -17.78
C CYS A 88 -11.57 -11.23 -18.73
N GLU A 89 -11.23 -12.32 -19.42
CA GLU A 89 -12.15 -13.05 -20.29
C GLU A 89 -13.35 -13.62 -19.51
N ALA A 90 -13.09 -14.38 -18.45
CA ALA A 90 -14.14 -15.02 -17.65
C ALA A 90 -15.06 -14.04 -16.92
N ALA A 91 -14.53 -12.89 -16.49
CA ALA A 91 -15.30 -11.83 -15.84
C ALA A 91 -16.11 -11.01 -16.86
N GLY A 92 -15.54 -10.73 -18.05
CA GLY A 92 -16.22 -10.04 -19.15
C GLY A 92 -17.49 -10.78 -19.60
N ASP A 93 -17.44 -12.11 -19.72
CA ASP A 93 -18.60 -12.96 -20.03
C ASP A 93 -19.75 -12.84 -19.00
N ARG A 94 -19.45 -12.36 -17.79
CA ARG A 94 -20.39 -12.18 -16.68
C ARG A 94 -20.78 -10.72 -16.43
N GLY A 95 -20.22 -9.78 -17.18
CA GLY A 95 -20.39 -8.35 -16.94
C GLY A 95 -19.78 -7.88 -15.63
N MET A 96 -18.78 -8.61 -15.09
CA MET A 96 -18.05 -8.21 -13.89
C MET A 96 -16.83 -7.34 -14.24
N ARG A 97 -16.53 -6.38 -13.39
CA ARG A 97 -15.30 -5.58 -13.51
C ARG A 97 -14.08 -6.34 -12.99
N VAL A 98 -12.96 -6.19 -13.66
CA VAL A 98 -11.65 -6.65 -13.18
C VAL A 98 -10.82 -5.43 -12.81
N ASN A 99 -10.23 -5.46 -11.61
CA ASN A 99 -9.21 -4.51 -11.22
C ASN A 99 -7.89 -5.25 -10.96
N ALA A 100 -6.79 -4.56 -11.14
CA ALA A 100 -5.45 -5.08 -10.88
C ALA A 100 -4.91 -4.46 -9.58
N TRP A 101 -4.58 -5.28 -8.60
CA TRP A 101 -3.91 -4.83 -7.39
C TRP A 101 -2.41 -5.05 -7.52
N ALA A 102 -1.63 -3.98 -7.43
CA ALA A 102 -0.19 -4.02 -7.61
C ALA A 102 0.54 -3.37 -6.42
N VAL A 103 1.40 -4.15 -5.78
CA VAL A 103 2.40 -3.67 -4.82
C VAL A 103 3.63 -3.23 -5.62
N PHE A 104 3.98 -1.95 -5.54
CA PHE A 104 5.01 -1.37 -6.42
C PHE A 104 6.41 -1.37 -5.81
N LEU A 105 6.59 -0.72 -4.67
CA LEU A 105 7.92 -0.43 -4.13
C LEU A 105 8.35 -1.36 -2.99
N HIS A 106 7.42 -2.07 -2.37
CA HIS A 106 7.74 -3.13 -1.41
C HIS A 106 8.10 -4.41 -2.17
N ASN A 107 9.39 -4.59 -2.46
CA ASN A 107 9.88 -5.66 -3.33
C ASN A 107 11.27 -6.11 -2.95
N ASP A 108 11.35 -7.10 -2.06
CA ASP A 108 12.59 -7.69 -1.55
C ASP A 108 13.47 -8.25 -2.69
N ARG A 109 12.87 -8.86 -3.72
CA ARG A 109 13.62 -9.47 -4.82
C ARG A 109 14.40 -8.45 -5.63
N LEU A 110 13.75 -7.33 -5.96
CA LEU A 110 14.43 -6.26 -6.66
C LEU A 110 15.44 -5.56 -5.77
N GLY A 111 15.11 -5.30 -4.49
CA GLY A 111 16.03 -4.67 -3.56
C GLY A 111 17.28 -5.51 -3.27
N PHE A 112 17.16 -6.84 -3.14
CA PHE A 112 18.32 -7.74 -2.99
C PHE A 112 19.15 -7.86 -4.28
N ALA A 113 18.50 -7.82 -5.45
CA ALA A 113 19.19 -7.89 -6.74
C ALA A 113 19.85 -6.54 -7.12
N HIS A 114 19.27 -5.43 -6.71
CA HIS A 114 19.65 -4.06 -7.02
C HIS A 114 19.70 -3.19 -5.76
N PRO A 115 20.65 -3.44 -4.83
CA PRO A 115 20.72 -2.70 -3.56
C PRO A 115 20.80 -1.19 -3.73
N GLU A 116 21.39 -0.71 -4.83
CA GLU A 116 21.50 0.71 -5.19
C GLU A 116 20.13 1.38 -5.38
N CYS A 117 19.09 0.61 -5.67
CA CYS A 117 17.73 1.08 -5.84
C CYS A 117 16.92 1.11 -4.53
N ALA A 118 17.41 0.47 -3.46
CA ALA A 118 16.74 0.42 -2.17
C ALA A 118 16.88 1.73 -1.39
N THR A 119 15.96 1.98 -0.45
CA THR A 119 16.08 3.08 0.51
C THR A 119 17.35 2.91 1.35
N GLN A 120 17.96 4.02 1.76
CA GLN A 120 19.24 4.03 2.47
C GLN A 120 19.19 4.99 3.64
N ASN A 121 19.44 4.51 4.86
CA ASN A 121 19.45 5.37 6.04
C ASN A 121 20.68 6.29 6.10
N VAL A 122 20.74 7.11 7.13
CA VAL A 122 21.81 8.11 7.33
C VAL A 122 23.20 7.49 7.57
N PHE A 123 23.28 6.21 7.96
CA PHE A 123 24.52 5.46 8.16
C PHE A 123 25.00 4.76 6.88
N GLY A 124 24.20 4.75 5.83
CA GLY A 124 24.48 4.08 4.57
C GLY A 124 23.93 2.66 4.48
N ASP A 125 23.20 2.18 5.51
CA ASP A 125 22.55 0.87 5.48
C ASP A 125 21.33 0.91 4.55
N ARG A 126 21.10 -0.19 3.82
CA ARG A 126 20.00 -0.28 2.86
C ARG A 126 18.88 -1.18 3.37
N TYR A 127 17.66 -0.70 3.22
CA TYR A 127 16.46 -1.49 3.49
C TYR A 127 16.05 -2.21 2.20
N LEU A 128 16.52 -3.46 2.06
CA LEU A 128 16.45 -4.22 0.80
C LEU A 128 15.04 -4.69 0.44
N THR A 129 14.07 -4.45 1.30
CA THR A 129 12.65 -4.72 1.03
C THR A 129 11.95 -3.55 0.34
N ASP A 130 12.56 -2.33 0.38
CA ASP A 130 11.89 -1.08 0.04
C ASP A 130 12.67 -0.32 -1.03
N LEU A 131 12.10 -0.26 -2.23
CA LEU A 131 12.67 0.51 -3.33
C LEU A 131 12.45 2.02 -3.10
N CYS A 132 13.46 2.83 -3.42
CA CYS A 132 13.40 4.27 -3.17
C CYS A 132 12.55 5.01 -4.21
N PRO A 133 11.48 5.73 -3.81
CA PRO A 133 10.63 6.50 -4.73
C PRO A 133 11.36 7.61 -5.50
N SER A 134 12.53 8.08 -5.00
CA SER A 134 13.35 9.10 -5.67
C SER A 134 14.26 8.52 -6.75
N ASN A 135 14.52 7.20 -6.76
CA ASN A 135 15.45 6.57 -7.68
C ASN A 135 14.82 6.50 -9.09
N PRO A 136 15.51 7.02 -10.15
CA PRO A 136 14.96 7.08 -11.50
C PRO A 136 14.67 5.71 -12.11
N ASP A 137 15.46 4.67 -11.81
CA ASP A 137 15.22 3.32 -12.30
C ASP A 137 13.98 2.69 -11.65
N VAL A 138 13.77 2.97 -10.35
CA VAL A 138 12.56 2.56 -9.62
C VAL A 138 11.32 3.25 -10.20
N ARG A 139 11.38 4.56 -10.45
CA ARG A 139 10.28 5.31 -11.07
C ARG A 139 9.97 4.78 -12.47
N LYS A 140 10.99 4.47 -13.25
CA LYS A 140 10.80 3.87 -14.57
C LYS A 140 10.16 2.48 -14.48
N TYR A 141 10.62 1.64 -13.55
CA TYR A 141 10.01 0.34 -13.29
C TYR A 141 8.53 0.47 -12.93
N ALA A 142 8.17 1.35 -12.01
CA ALA A 142 6.79 1.55 -11.58
C ALA A 142 5.88 1.99 -12.74
N ARG A 143 6.31 2.96 -13.54
CA ARG A 143 5.56 3.40 -14.76
C ARG A 143 5.42 2.27 -15.77
N THR A 144 6.49 1.51 -15.99
CA THR A 144 6.47 0.40 -16.96
C THR A 144 5.51 -0.69 -16.48
N LEU A 145 5.52 -1.03 -15.18
CA LEU A 145 4.62 -2.01 -14.60
C LEU A 145 3.16 -1.59 -14.75
N ALA A 146 2.81 -0.34 -14.41
CA ALA A 146 1.45 0.17 -14.58
C ALA A 146 0.99 0.13 -16.04
N SER A 147 1.83 0.60 -16.96
CA SER A 147 1.56 0.58 -18.40
C SER A 147 1.49 -0.85 -18.97
N ASP A 148 2.18 -1.82 -18.39
CA ASP A 148 2.14 -3.22 -18.80
C ASP A 148 0.85 -3.90 -18.31
N ILE A 149 0.44 -3.63 -17.08
CA ILE A 149 -0.87 -4.05 -16.53
C ILE A 149 -2.02 -3.46 -17.34
N ALA A 150 -1.95 -2.17 -17.70
CA ALA A 150 -2.99 -1.47 -18.45
C ALA A 150 -3.16 -1.95 -19.92
N ARG A 151 -2.38 -2.92 -20.39
CA ARG A 151 -2.65 -3.62 -21.67
C ARG A 151 -3.81 -4.63 -21.58
N TYR A 152 -4.18 -5.02 -20.37
CA TYR A 152 -5.30 -5.89 -20.11
C TYR A 152 -6.59 -5.10 -19.95
N ASP A 153 -7.73 -5.75 -20.12
CA ASP A 153 -9.05 -5.15 -19.89
C ASP A 153 -9.35 -5.04 -18.39
N VAL A 154 -8.54 -4.20 -17.71
CA VAL A 154 -8.72 -3.88 -16.30
C VAL A 154 -9.33 -2.49 -16.14
N SER A 155 -10.36 -2.39 -15.28
CA SER A 155 -11.04 -1.12 -15.03
C SER A 155 -10.18 -0.13 -14.25
N THR A 156 -9.42 -0.65 -13.24
CA THR A 156 -8.62 0.18 -12.33
C THR A 156 -7.38 -0.57 -11.87
N ILE A 157 -6.25 0.12 -11.77
CA ILE A 157 -5.08 -0.35 -11.04
C ILE A 157 -5.17 0.19 -9.62
N LEU A 158 -5.32 -0.70 -8.63
CA LEU A 158 -5.23 -0.39 -7.20
C LEU A 158 -3.75 -0.46 -6.82
N SER A 159 -3.13 0.69 -6.61
CA SER A 159 -1.69 0.80 -6.33
C SER A 159 -1.42 0.79 -4.84
N GLU A 160 -0.55 -0.12 -4.41
CA GLU A 160 -0.07 -0.23 -3.05
C GLU A 160 1.43 0.06 -2.98
N SER A 161 1.87 0.62 -1.86
CA SER A 161 3.29 0.87 -1.57
C SER A 161 3.98 1.78 -2.60
N LEU A 162 3.32 2.83 -3.07
CA LEU A 162 3.92 3.90 -3.88
C LEU A 162 4.37 5.09 -3.01
N HIS A 163 4.96 4.80 -1.86
CA HIS A 163 5.42 5.78 -0.87
C HIS A 163 6.70 5.29 -0.19
N PHE A 164 7.27 6.07 0.71
CA PHE A 164 8.36 5.61 1.56
C PHE A 164 7.80 4.72 2.69
N HIS A 165 8.53 3.69 3.06
CA HIS A 165 8.25 2.89 4.25
C HIS A 165 9.11 3.36 5.43
N GLY A 166 8.70 3.00 6.64
CA GLY A 166 9.44 3.24 7.86
C GLY A 166 10.43 2.14 8.20
N LEU A 167 11.18 2.31 9.32
CA LEU A 167 12.12 1.30 9.79
C LEU A 167 11.47 -0.06 10.09
N ALA A 168 10.31 -0.06 10.73
CA ALA A 168 9.63 -1.26 11.22
C ALA A 168 8.68 -1.86 10.18
N HIS A 169 9.08 -1.84 8.90
CA HIS A 169 8.28 -2.41 7.84
C HIS A 169 9.14 -3.23 6.89
N GLY A 170 8.80 -4.48 6.71
CA GLY A 170 9.20 -5.19 5.53
C GLY A 170 10.00 -6.46 5.66
N TYR A 171 10.57 -6.81 6.79
CA TYR A 171 11.34 -8.03 6.89
C TYR A 171 10.86 -9.00 7.97
N HIS A 172 11.02 -10.28 7.72
CA HIS A 172 10.61 -11.32 8.65
C HIS A 172 11.62 -11.45 9.80
N HIS A 173 11.17 -11.56 11.05
CA HIS A 173 12.00 -11.62 12.27
C HIS A 173 12.83 -10.35 12.52
N GLU A 174 12.24 -9.18 12.38
CA GLU A 174 12.86 -7.92 12.80
C GLU A 174 13.14 -7.93 14.32
N ARG A 175 14.32 -7.42 14.71
CA ARG A 175 14.79 -7.45 16.09
C ARG A 175 15.39 -6.10 16.46
N TYR A 176 14.55 -5.26 17.05
CA TYR A 176 14.94 -3.94 17.54
C TYR A 176 14.83 -3.95 19.07
N PHE A 177 15.97 -4.01 19.78
CA PHE A 177 16.01 -4.05 21.24
C PHE A 177 16.44 -2.73 21.87
N GLU A 178 16.79 -1.74 21.03
CA GLU A 178 17.09 -0.39 21.47
C GLU A 178 15.84 0.48 21.49
N GLU A 179 15.66 1.22 22.58
CA GLU A 179 14.54 2.15 22.76
C GLU A 179 14.88 3.50 22.14
N LEU A 180 14.75 3.63 20.83
CA LEU A 180 15.06 4.87 20.09
C LEU A 180 14.01 5.98 20.26
N GLY A 181 12.81 5.64 20.75
CA GLY A 181 11.65 6.51 20.76
C GLY A 181 11.06 6.78 19.37
N ALA A 182 9.90 7.45 19.32
CA ALA A 182 9.20 7.70 18.07
C ALA A 182 10.02 8.53 17.08
N VAL A 183 10.70 9.57 17.57
CA VAL A 183 11.60 10.41 16.75
C VAL A 183 12.75 9.57 16.20
N GLY A 184 13.45 8.79 17.04
CA GLY A 184 14.60 8.00 16.60
C GLY A 184 14.23 6.92 15.59
N VAL A 185 13.13 6.22 15.78
CA VAL A 185 12.59 5.23 14.84
C VAL A 185 12.30 5.87 13.50
N TYR A 186 11.62 7.02 13.49
CA TYR A 186 11.32 7.77 12.29
C TYR A 186 12.58 8.23 11.54
N LEU A 187 13.53 8.85 12.27
CA LEU A 187 14.78 9.35 11.71
C LEU A 187 15.63 8.23 11.09
N LEU A 188 15.68 7.06 11.74
CA LEU A 188 16.41 5.91 11.22
C LEU A 188 15.78 5.33 9.95
N GLY A 189 14.46 5.45 9.80
CA GLY A 189 13.71 5.06 8.59
C GLY A 189 13.80 6.06 7.43
N LEU A 190 14.36 7.27 7.63
CA LEU A 190 14.50 8.24 6.56
C LEU A 190 15.51 7.81 5.50
N CYS A 191 15.14 7.96 4.23
CA CYS A 191 16.05 7.68 3.13
C CYS A 191 16.98 8.86 2.85
N PHE A 192 18.29 8.63 2.87
CA PHE A 192 19.36 9.57 2.53
C PHE A 192 20.21 9.10 1.34
N CYS A 193 19.65 8.30 0.42
CA CYS A 193 20.34 7.96 -0.82
C CYS A 193 20.61 9.24 -1.64
N GLU A 194 21.52 9.15 -2.62
CA GLU A 194 21.89 10.31 -3.45
C GLU A 194 20.70 10.99 -4.13
N HIS A 195 19.70 10.21 -4.57
CA HIS A 195 18.51 10.74 -5.23
C HIS A 195 17.59 11.52 -4.27
N CYS A 196 17.45 11.07 -3.02
CA CYS A 196 16.72 11.82 -1.98
C CYS A 196 17.45 13.10 -1.60
N LEU A 197 18.77 13.04 -1.42
CA LEU A 197 19.58 14.23 -1.15
C LEU A 197 19.50 15.26 -2.30
N GLU A 198 19.50 14.80 -3.53
CA GLU A 198 19.36 15.67 -4.70
C GLU A 198 17.93 16.25 -4.82
N ALA A 199 16.90 15.49 -4.52
CA ALA A 199 15.53 16.01 -4.46
C ALA A 199 15.41 17.16 -3.46
N ALA A 200 15.98 17.01 -2.27
CA ALA A 200 16.01 18.06 -1.25
C ALA A 200 16.81 19.30 -1.70
N ARG A 201 17.98 19.12 -2.35
CA ARG A 201 18.77 20.22 -2.87
C ARG A 201 18.03 21.03 -3.93
N ARG A 202 17.25 20.39 -4.81
CA ARG A 202 16.42 21.10 -5.80
C ARG A 202 15.38 22.02 -5.18
N ARG A 203 14.97 21.76 -3.94
CA ARG A 203 14.12 22.67 -3.13
C ARG A 203 14.91 23.74 -2.38
N GLY A 204 16.23 23.81 -2.52
CA GLY A 204 17.08 24.73 -1.78
C GLY A 204 17.42 24.29 -0.36
N VAL A 205 17.18 23.03 0.01
CA VAL A 205 17.53 22.46 1.31
C VAL A 205 19.02 22.14 1.36
N ASP A 206 19.71 22.52 2.43
CA ASP A 206 21.03 21.98 2.73
C ASP A 206 20.91 20.53 3.22
N ALA A 207 20.72 19.62 2.26
CA ALA A 207 20.57 18.21 2.51
C ALA A 207 21.77 17.58 3.25
N GLY A 208 22.97 18.16 3.07
CA GLY A 208 24.18 17.75 3.80
C GLY A 208 24.11 18.12 5.29
N MET A 209 23.55 19.29 5.60
CA MET A 209 23.30 19.70 6.99
C MET A 209 22.26 18.77 7.65
N VAL A 210 21.12 18.54 6.99
CA VAL A 210 20.07 17.64 7.52
C VAL A 210 20.63 16.24 7.77
N HIS A 211 21.39 15.69 6.82
CA HIS A 211 22.06 14.40 6.98
C HIS A 211 22.95 14.34 8.24
N ARG A 212 23.78 15.36 8.47
CA ARG A 212 24.65 15.43 9.68
C ARG A 212 23.81 15.50 10.95
N LEU A 213 22.82 16.39 11.00
CA LEU A 213 21.98 16.56 12.20
C LEU A 213 21.22 15.28 12.58
N VAL A 214 20.64 14.60 11.59
CA VAL A 214 19.95 13.31 11.82
C VAL A 214 20.92 12.24 12.29
N ARG A 215 22.11 12.18 11.70
CA ARG A 215 23.16 11.25 12.12
C ARG A 215 23.59 11.49 13.56
N ASP A 216 23.92 12.74 13.91
CA ASP A 216 24.37 13.12 15.25
C ASP A 216 23.30 12.83 16.31
N GLU A 217 22.03 13.06 16.00
CA GLU A 217 20.90 12.76 16.89
C GLU A 217 20.75 11.24 17.11
N LEU A 218 20.84 10.44 16.06
CA LEU A 218 20.76 8.99 16.18
C LEU A 218 21.98 8.42 16.94
N GLU A 219 23.20 8.92 16.67
CA GLU A 219 24.40 8.50 17.43
C GLU A 219 24.24 8.84 18.92
N ARG A 220 23.65 10.01 19.25
CA ARG A 220 23.36 10.38 20.65
C ARG A 220 22.38 9.40 21.29
N ARG A 221 21.32 8.99 20.57
CA ARG A 221 20.30 8.03 21.05
C ARG A 221 20.89 6.64 21.27
N PHE A 222 21.73 6.17 20.37
CA PHE A 222 22.38 4.85 20.49
C PHE A 222 23.35 4.77 21.69
N VAL A 223 23.95 5.87 22.12
CA VAL A 223 24.87 5.90 23.26
C VAL A 223 24.19 6.16 24.59
N GLY A 224 23.20 7.06 24.59
CA GLY A 224 22.61 7.58 25.83
C GLY A 224 21.24 7.02 26.19
N GLY A 225 20.68 6.17 25.33
CA GLY A 225 19.25 5.90 25.35
C GLY A 225 18.45 7.16 24.97
N GLY A 226 17.31 7.05 24.35
CA GLY A 226 16.65 8.26 23.91
C GLY A 226 15.22 8.04 23.44
N GLY A 227 14.30 7.81 24.35
CA GLY A 227 12.92 7.63 23.94
C GLY A 227 11.91 8.09 24.99
N SER A 228 12.39 8.29 26.22
CA SER A 228 11.51 8.64 27.33
C SER A 228 10.93 10.07 27.28
N GLU A 229 11.48 10.92 26.41
CA GLU A 229 11.01 12.29 26.21
C GLU A 229 10.27 12.49 24.88
N ASP A 230 10.22 11.45 24.03
CA ASP A 230 9.53 11.54 22.75
C ASP A 230 8.00 11.53 22.95
N PRO A 231 7.24 12.17 22.06
CA PRO A 231 5.79 12.13 22.09
C PRO A 231 5.26 10.72 21.78
N ASP A 232 4.11 10.38 22.35
CA ASP A 232 3.41 9.11 22.02
C ASP A 232 2.98 9.07 20.54
N ALA A 233 2.63 10.23 19.97
CA ALA A 233 2.30 10.40 18.56
C ALA A 233 3.21 11.46 17.95
N LEU A 234 4.04 11.06 17.00
CA LEU A 234 4.99 11.95 16.33
C LEU A 234 4.29 12.87 15.34
N THR A 235 4.58 14.16 15.43
CA THR A 235 4.17 15.20 14.47
C THR A 235 5.37 15.74 13.69
N ARG A 236 5.12 16.48 12.61
CA ARG A 236 6.20 17.15 11.86
C ARG A 236 6.93 18.21 12.70
N GLU A 237 6.18 18.88 13.55
CA GLU A 237 6.64 19.95 14.44
C GLU A 237 7.64 19.41 15.47
N ASP A 238 7.53 18.16 15.88
CA ASP A 238 8.49 17.52 16.79
C ASP A 238 9.89 17.37 16.17
N LEU A 239 10.01 17.46 14.87
CA LEU A 239 11.28 17.41 14.13
C LEU A 239 11.87 18.81 13.87
N GLU A 240 11.10 19.89 14.06
CA GLU A 240 11.59 21.25 13.84
C GLU A 240 12.84 21.57 14.68
N PRO A 241 12.92 21.19 15.97
CA PRO A 241 14.12 21.45 16.79
C PRO A 241 15.41 20.84 16.22
N LEU A 242 15.32 19.81 15.38
CA LEU A 242 16.49 19.13 14.82
C LEU A 242 17.17 19.91 13.70
N GLY A 243 16.47 20.81 13.00
CA GLY A 243 17.08 21.52 11.87
C GLY A 243 16.22 22.65 11.30
N GLY A 244 15.13 23.02 12.00
CA GLY A 244 14.23 24.09 11.58
C GLY A 244 13.66 23.87 10.18
N GLU A 245 13.58 24.96 9.42
CA GLU A 245 13.08 24.96 8.05
C GLU A 245 13.81 23.97 7.11
N GLN A 246 15.08 23.65 7.39
CA GLN A 246 15.84 22.70 6.56
C GLN A 246 15.33 21.26 6.75
N MET A 247 15.03 20.86 7.98
CA MET A 247 14.44 19.56 8.28
C MET A 247 13.03 19.45 7.69
N LEU A 248 12.17 20.45 7.91
CA LEU A 248 10.83 20.46 7.33
C LEU A 248 10.86 20.48 5.81
N GLY A 249 11.78 21.24 5.19
CA GLY A 249 11.99 21.24 3.74
C GLY A 249 12.45 19.89 3.18
N TYR A 250 13.21 19.11 3.99
CA TYR A 250 13.56 17.74 3.60
C TYR A 250 12.34 16.81 3.58
N LEU A 251 11.45 16.94 4.54
CA LEU A 251 10.18 16.21 4.57
C LEU A 251 9.28 16.58 3.38
N ASP A 252 9.22 17.88 3.04
CA ASP A 252 8.48 18.34 1.87
C ASP A 252 9.04 17.75 0.57
N ALA A 253 10.36 17.64 0.43
CA ALA A 253 10.97 17.01 -0.74
C ALA A 253 10.57 15.53 -0.88
N ARG A 254 10.38 14.82 0.25
CA ARG A 254 9.85 13.44 0.24
C ARG A 254 8.39 13.41 -0.22
N THR A 255 7.58 14.33 0.26
CA THR A 255 6.16 14.44 -0.11
C THR A 255 6.00 14.74 -1.60
N GLU A 256 6.76 15.69 -2.15
CA GLU A 256 6.75 15.98 -3.59
C GLU A 256 7.23 14.78 -4.43
N THR A 257 8.21 14.04 -3.91
CA THR A 257 8.70 12.83 -4.57
C THR A 257 7.60 11.79 -4.72
N VAL A 258 6.83 11.54 -3.66
CA VAL A 258 5.72 10.58 -3.67
C VAL A 258 4.60 11.07 -4.59
N THR A 259 4.16 12.32 -4.45
CA THR A 259 3.10 12.89 -5.30
C THR A 259 3.46 12.83 -6.77
N SER A 260 4.70 13.21 -7.13
CA SER A 260 5.15 13.14 -8.53
C SER A 260 5.27 11.72 -9.06
N LEU A 261 5.59 10.74 -8.21
CA LEU A 261 5.60 9.33 -8.59
C LEU A 261 4.17 8.81 -8.83
N LEU A 262 3.23 9.18 -7.96
CA LEU A 262 1.80 8.85 -8.15
C LEU A 262 1.30 9.39 -9.49
N ASP A 263 1.60 10.64 -9.83
CA ASP A 263 1.21 11.26 -11.10
C ASP A 263 1.81 10.52 -12.31
N GLU A 264 3.09 10.18 -12.27
CA GLU A 264 3.76 9.42 -13.32
C GLU A 264 3.14 8.04 -13.55
N VAL A 265 2.79 7.34 -12.46
CA VAL A 265 2.22 5.98 -12.54
C VAL A 265 0.76 6.03 -12.95
N ALA A 266 -0.02 6.99 -12.45
CA ALA A 266 -1.40 7.23 -12.86
C ALA A 266 -1.50 7.59 -14.35
N THR A 267 -0.60 8.46 -14.83
CA THR A 267 -0.48 8.80 -16.26
C THR A 267 -0.15 7.57 -17.11
N ALA A 268 0.72 6.68 -16.63
CA ALA A 268 1.06 5.45 -17.34
C ALA A 268 -0.12 4.46 -17.39
N ALA A 269 -0.91 4.36 -16.33
CA ALA A 269 -2.13 3.54 -16.27
C ALA A 269 -3.21 4.07 -17.24
N SER A 270 -3.50 5.37 -17.16
CA SER A 270 -4.51 6.02 -18.00
C SER A 270 -4.15 6.02 -19.48
N GLY A 271 -2.86 6.07 -19.83
CA GLY A 271 -2.36 5.90 -21.19
C GLY A 271 -2.71 4.55 -21.83
N GLY A 272 -2.98 3.51 -21.02
CA GLY A 272 -3.49 2.20 -21.44
C GLY A 272 -5.01 2.05 -21.27
N GLY A 273 -5.71 3.05 -20.76
CA GLY A 273 -7.17 3.06 -20.57
C GLY A 273 -7.64 2.59 -19.18
N ALA A 274 -6.74 2.26 -18.26
CA ALA A 274 -7.09 1.87 -16.89
C ALA A 274 -7.20 3.10 -15.98
N GLY A 275 -8.19 3.11 -15.08
CA GLY A 275 -8.23 4.04 -13.96
C GLY A 275 -7.12 3.75 -12.95
N PHE A 276 -6.87 4.69 -12.03
CA PHE A 276 -5.82 4.57 -11.03
C PHE A 276 -6.31 4.93 -9.63
N ALA A 277 -6.24 3.97 -8.71
CA ALA A 277 -6.60 4.15 -7.32
C ALA A 277 -5.36 3.98 -6.43
N PHE A 278 -5.12 4.93 -5.55
CA PHE A 278 -4.08 4.83 -4.53
C PHE A 278 -4.63 4.16 -3.28
N LEU A 279 -4.02 3.03 -2.88
CA LEU A 279 -4.33 2.35 -1.62
C LEU A 279 -3.50 2.97 -0.50
N ASP A 280 -4.15 3.74 0.35
CA ASP A 280 -3.53 4.32 1.52
C ASP A 280 -3.48 3.30 2.68
N LEU A 281 -2.27 3.01 3.14
CA LEU A 281 -2.01 2.03 4.20
C LEU A 281 -2.03 2.63 5.61
N CYS A 282 -2.29 3.94 5.79
CA CYS A 282 -2.27 4.59 7.12
C CYS A 282 -3.16 3.87 8.15
N GLY A 283 -4.35 3.42 7.75
CA GLY A 283 -5.24 2.65 8.62
C GLY A 283 -4.73 1.23 8.88
N ALA A 284 -4.05 0.63 7.91
CA ALA A 284 -3.42 -0.68 8.07
C ALA A 284 -2.24 -0.62 9.05
N GLU A 285 -1.37 0.37 8.94
CA GLU A 285 -0.25 0.56 9.87
C GLU A 285 -0.71 0.61 11.34
N LYS A 286 -1.87 1.23 11.60
CA LYS A 286 -2.44 1.33 12.94
C LYS A 286 -3.23 0.10 13.38
N GLY A 287 -3.96 -0.54 12.49
CA GLY A 287 -4.99 -1.54 12.82
C GLY A 287 -4.70 -2.97 12.37
N PHE A 288 -3.66 -3.21 11.58
CA PHE A 288 -3.46 -4.49 10.89
C PHE A 288 -3.51 -5.72 11.81
N ALA A 289 -2.75 -5.70 12.89
CA ALA A 289 -2.60 -6.86 13.78
C ALA A 289 -3.74 -7.02 14.77
N THR A 290 -4.33 -5.92 15.25
CA THR A 290 -5.24 -5.93 16.41
C THR A 290 -6.69 -5.60 16.05
N GLY A 291 -6.92 -4.83 14.98
CA GLY A 291 -8.22 -4.22 14.69
C GLY A 291 -8.59 -3.08 15.67
N HIS A 292 -7.64 -2.63 16.48
CA HIS A 292 -7.83 -1.57 17.48
C HIS A 292 -6.79 -0.47 17.27
N PRO A 293 -6.92 0.35 16.21
CA PRO A 293 -6.03 1.47 15.98
C PRO A 293 -6.21 2.53 17.08
N GLU A 294 -5.08 3.00 17.63
CA GLU A 294 -5.05 4.00 18.71
C GLU A 294 -4.60 5.37 18.19
N GLY A 295 -4.81 6.40 19.01
CA GLY A 295 -4.38 7.77 18.76
C GLY A 295 -5.13 8.45 17.60
N ASP A 296 -4.46 9.38 16.91
CA ASP A 296 -5.02 10.23 15.87
C ASP A 296 -5.63 9.44 14.71
N ALA A 297 -6.48 10.11 13.92
CA ALA A 297 -7.07 9.54 12.72
C ALA A 297 -5.99 9.04 11.74
N ALA A 298 -6.31 8.00 10.97
CA ALA A 298 -5.37 7.31 10.13
C ALA A 298 -4.55 8.22 9.19
N PRO A 299 -5.14 9.21 8.45
CA PRO A 299 -4.37 10.04 7.52
C PRO A 299 -3.34 10.95 8.19
N ALA A 300 -3.39 11.13 9.52
CA ALA A 300 -2.36 11.86 10.25
C ALA A 300 -0.96 11.22 10.15
N LEU A 301 -0.86 9.93 9.79
CA LEU A 301 0.42 9.25 9.54
C LEU A 301 1.00 9.53 8.15
N GLY A 302 0.22 10.03 7.20
CA GLY A 302 0.61 10.11 5.79
C GLY A 302 1.94 10.83 5.55
N TRP A 303 2.20 11.94 6.27
CA TRP A 303 3.44 12.70 6.16
C TRP A 303 4.70 11.87 6.47
N GLN A 304 4.60 10.88 7.37
CA GLN A 304 5.74 10.00 7.72
C GLN A 304 6.15 9.14 6.53
N MET A 305 5.19 8.77 5.70
CA MET A 305 5.41 8.01 4.46
C MET A 305 5.63 8.91 3.23
N GLY A 306 5.57 10.23 3.41
CA GLY A 306 5.64 11.22 2.33
C GLY A 306 4.35 11.34 1.53
N ILE A 307 3.21 10.96 2.10
CA ILE A 307 1.89 11.05 1.46
C ILE A 307 1.27 12.43 1.75
N ASP A 308 0.88 13.12 0.68
CA ASP A 308 -0.04 14.25 0.70
C ASP A 308 -1.36 13.78 0.09
N HIS A 309 -2.37 13.57 0.93
CA HIS A 309 -3.66 13.04 0.48
C HIS A 309 -4.40 13.99 -0.46
N THR A 310 -4.28 15.31 -0.24
CA THR A 310 -4.89 16.32 -1.10
C THR A 310 -4.26 16.29 -2.50
N ALA A 311 -2.94 16.38 -2.57
CA ALA A 311 -2.20 16.30 -3.82
C ALA A 311 -2.32 14.91 -4.50
N GLY A 312 -2.36 13.84 -3.70
CA GLY A 312 -2.62 12.48 -4.18
C GLY A 312 -4.00 12.35 -4.82
N ALA A 313 -5.03 12.95 -4.21
CA ALA A 313 -6.36 12.98 -4.79
C ALA A 313 -6.45 13.79 -6.09
N ASP A 314 -5.58 14.78 -6.32
CA ASP A 314 -5.55 15.53 -7.58
C ASP A 314 -5.04 14.69 -8.76
N VAL A 315 -4.19 13.69 -8.50
CA VAL A 315 -3.54 12.88 -9.54
C VAL A 315 -4.10 11.46 -9.67
N CYS A 316 -4.78 10.93 -8.63
CA CYS A 316 -5.42 9.61 -8.65
C CYS A 316 -6.93 9.76 -8.87
N ASP A 317 -7.60 8.79 -9.50
CA ASP A 317 -9.06 8.77 -9.59
C ASP A 317 -9.70 8.53 -8.21
N THR A 318 -9.07 7.75 -7.36
CA THR A 318 -9.56 7.42 -6.03
C THR A 318 -8.39 7.28 -5.04
N VAL A 319 -8.55 7.79 -3.82
CA VAL A 319 -7.75 7.46 -2.66
C VAL A 319 -8.54 6.49 -1.79
N SER A 320 -8.06 5.25 -1.66
CA SER A 320 -8.72 4.17 -0.94
C SER A 320 -8.10 3.99 0.44
N ALA A 321 -8.84 4.35 1.49
CA ALA A 321 -8.44 4.18 2.87
C ALA A 321 -8.58 2.72 3.32
N THR A 322 -7.66 2.23 4.14
CA THR A 322 -7.78 0.93 4.80
C THR A 322 -8.54 1.07 6.12
N GLY A 323 -9.80 0.61 6.15
CA GLY A 323 -10.68 0.65 7.33
C GLY A 323 -10.44 -0.55 8.27
N TYR A 324 -9.19 -0.72 8.75
CA TYR A 324 -8.80 -1.88 9.55
C TYR A 324 -9.02 -1.63 11.05
N ALA A 325 -10.30 -1.52 11.42
CA ALA A 325 -10.74 -1.31 12.79
C ALA A 325 -11.96 -2.18 13.12
N ALA A 326 -12.01 -2.73 14.33
CA ALA A 326 -13.15 -3.48 14.82
C ALA A 326 -14.35 -2.58 15.15
N ASP A 327 -14.09 -1.38 15.66
CA ASP A 327 -15.10 -0.39 15.99
C ASP A 327 -15.49 0.44 14.75
N PRO A 328 -16.76 0.45 14.30
CA PRO A 328 -17.23 1.34 13.26
C PRO A 328 -17.02 2.82 13.58
N GLY A 329 -17.09 3.23 14.85
CA GLY A 329 -16.84 4.62 15.26
C GLY A 329 -15.39 5.08 14.99
N ARG A 330 -14.44 4.16 15.00
CA ARG A 330 -13.06 4.47 14.60
C ARG A 330 -12.96 4.72 13.08
N ILE A 331 -13.64 3.92 12.27
CA ILE A 331 -13.69 4.13 10.82
C ILE A 331 -14.35 5.46 10.49
N ASP A 332 -15.41 5.82 11.22
CA ASP A 332 -16.11 7.09 11.08
C ASP A 332 -15.18 8.28 11.34
N LEU A 333 -14.39 8.22 12.45
CA LEU A 333 -13.36 9.20 12.78
C LEU A 333 -12.29 9.33 11.67
N ASP A 334 -11.82 8.20 11.16
CA ASP A 334 -10.81 8.21 10.09
C ASP A 334 -11.38 8.80 8.80
N LEU A 335 -12.63 8.49 8.44
CA LEU A 335 -13.31 9.03 7.26
C LEU A 335 -13.55 10.54 7.38
N ASP A 336 -13.92 11.07 8.56
CA ASP A 336 -14.02 12.52 8.79
C ASP A 336 -12.71 13.23 8.44
N ALA A 337 -11.59 12.64 8.85
CA ALA A 337 -10.27 13.20 8.57
C ALA A 337 -9.88 13.08 7.07
N TYR A 338 -10.24 11.98 6.40
CA TYR A 338 -10.03 11.85 4.95
C TYR A 338 -10.88 12.83 4.15
N GLU A 339 -12.15 13.04 4.51
CA GLU A 339 -13.04 13.98 3.84
C GLU A 339 -12.57 15.45 3.98
N ALA A 340 -11.91 15.79 5.09
CA ALA A 340 -11.29 17.10 5.26
C ALA A 340 -10.12 17.33 4.28
N LEU A 341 -9.41 16.26 3.85
CA LEU A 341 -8.28 16.31 2.92
C LEU A 341 -8.73 16.08 1.46
N VAL A 342 -9.77 15.31 1.24
CA VAL A 342 -10.35 14.95 -0.07
C VAL A 342 -11.85 15.23 0.00
N PRO A 343 -12.29 16.48 -0.22
CA PRO A 343 -13.69 16.88 -0.02
C PRO A 343 -14.70 16.23 -0.97
N ASP A 344 -14.27 15.71 -2.12
CA ASP A 344 -15.13 14.95 -3.02
C ASP A 344 -15.15 13.47 -2.60
N ALA A 345 -16.18 13.09 -1.84
CA ALA A 345 -16.35 11.74 -1.34
C ALA A 345 -16.38 10.68 -2.47
N SER A 346 -16.78 11.05 -3.69
CA SER A 346 -16.75 10.13 -4.84
C SER A 346 -15.33 9.72 -5.24
N ARG A 347 -14.31 10.46 -4.80
CA ARG A 347 -12.87 10.17 -4.97
C ARG A 347 -12.26 9.47 -3.78
N LEU A 348 -13.04 9.15 -2.74
CA LEU A 348 -12.64 8.32 -1.62
C LEU A 348 -13.13 6.88 -1.81
N GLY A 349 -12.31 5.95 -1.39
CA GLY A 349 -12.62 4.52 -1.28
C GLY A 349 -12.38 4.01 0.13
N LEU A 350 -12.98 2.87 0.44
CA LEU A 350 -12.80 2.19 1.71
C LEU A 350 -12.55 0.69 1.48
N VAL A 351 -11.49 0.16 2.07
CA VAL A 351 -11.19 -1.27 2.06
C VAL A 351 -11.49 -1.85 3.44
N LEU A 352 -12.41 -2.81 3.50
CA LEU A 352 -12.84 -3.47 4.73
C LEU A 352 -12.38 -4.92 4.78
N ARG A 353 -12.01 -5.44 5.97
CA ARG A 353 -11.77 -6.87 6.20
C ARG A 353 -13.02 -7.51 6.82
N PRO A 354 -13.75 -8.39 6.10
CA PRO A 354 -14.94 -9.07 6.63
C PRO A 354 -14.56 -10.28 7.48
N MET A 355 -13.53 -10.15 8.34
CA MET A 355 -12.99 -11.22 9.18
C MET A 355 -12.25 -10.63 10.39
N PRO A 356 -11.97 -11.45 11.44
CA PRO A 356 -11.10 -11.02 12.54
C PRO A 356 -9.71 -10.53 12.05
N PRO A 357 -9.11 -9.54 12.73
CA PRO A 357 -9.60 -8.94 13.98
C PRO A 357 -10.70 -7.90 13.80
N ASP A 358 -10.91 -7.35 12.59
CA ASP A 358 -11.77 -6.19 12.35
C ASP A 358 -13.26 -6.51 12.38
N CYS A 359 -13.66 -7.70 11.96
CA CYS A 359 -15.07 -8.05 11.84
C CYS A 359 -15.35 -9.44 12.39
N ARG A 360 -16.39 -9.55 13.23
CA ARG A 360 -16.80 -10.82 13.85
C ARG A 360 -18.27 -11.16 13.66
N SER A 361 -19.03 -10.28 12.99
CA SER A 361 -20.46 -10.47 12.72
C SER A 361 -20.93 -9.71 11.49
N ALA A 362 -22.04 -10.16 10.91
CA ALA A 362 -22.70 -9.46 9.81
C ALA A 362 -23.12 -8.04 10.18
N ASP A 363 -23.66 -7.84 11.40
CA ASP A 363 -24.10 -6.51 11.87
C ASP A 363 -22.95 -5.52 11.97
N ASN A 364 -21.77 -5.96 12.43
CA ASN A 364 -20.59 -5.10 12.48
C ASN A 364 -20.13 -4.70 11.06
N LEU A 365 -20.15 -5.64 10.11
CA LEU A 365 -19.81 -5.33 8.71
C LEU A 365 -20.85 -4.38 8.11
N ALA A 366 -22.15 -4.62 8.37
CA ALA A 366 -23.23 -3.77 7.86
C ALA A 366 -23.10 -2.32 8.35
N ALA A 367 -22.75 -2.12 9.64
CA ALA A 367 -22.51 -0.78 10.18
C ALA A 367 -21.39 -0.05 9.43
N LYS A 368 -20.29 -0.73 9.09
CA LYS A 368 -19.16 -0.15 8.35
C LYS A 368 -19.50 0.16 6.89
N VAL A 369 -20.25 -0.74 6.25
CA VAL A 369 -20.74 -0.53 4.88
C VAL A 369 -21.73 0.64 4.83
N ALA A 370 -22.57 0.80 5.86
CA ALA A 370 -23.47 1.93 5.99
C ALA A 370 -22.73 3.27 6.01
N LEU A 371 -21.63 3.38 6.78
CA LEU A 371 -20.78 4.58 6.80
C LEU A 371 -20.28 4.96 5.39
N ALA A 372 -19.79 3.99 4.61
CA ALA A 372 -19.32 4.24 3.26
C ALA A 372 -20.45 4.75 2.34
N ARG A 373 -21.63 4.17 2.47
CA ARG A 373 -22.82 4.56 1.67
C ARG A 373 -23.36 5.91 2.06
N GLU A 374 -23.54 6.18 3.35
CA GLU A 374 -24.07 7.46 3.87
C GLU A 374 -23.19 8.64 3.49
N ARG A 375 -21.87 8.42 3.42
CA ARG A 375 -20.90 9.42 2.98
C ARG A 375 -20.76 9.52 1.46
N GLY A 376 -21.33 8.59 0.70
CA GLY A 376 -21.28 8.58 -0.76
C GLY A 376 -19.89 8.26 -1.32
N LEU A 377 -19.12 7.39 -0.65
CA LEU A 377 -17.80 6.98 -1.13
C LEU A 377 -17.90 6.34 -2.52
N GLY A 378 -16.96 6.69 -3.41
CA GLY A 378 -16.94 6.22 -4.79
C GLY A 378 -16.52 4.75 -4.96
N ARG A 379 -15.86 4.18 -3.94
CA ARG A 379 -15.34 2.81 -4.00
C ARG A 379 -15.44 2.10 -2.65
N LEU A 380 -15.87 0.83 -2.69
CA LEU A 380 -15.88 -0.06 -1.52
C LEU A 380 -15.28 -1.40 -1.90
N ASP A 381 -14.22 -1.79 -1.24
CA ASP A 381 -13.54 -3.05 -1.45
C ASP A 381 -13.56 -3.93 -0.19
N PHE A 382 -13.51 -5.25 -0.39
CA PHE A 382 -13.42 -6.22 0.70
C PHE A 382 -12.12 -7.02 0.58
N TYR A 383 -11.27 -6.92 1.58
CA TYR A 383 -10.01 -7.63 1.71
C TYR A 383 -10.22 -8.81 2.65
N HIS A 384 -10.04 -10.05 2.30
CA HIS A 384 -9.56 -10.68 1.10
C HIS A 384 -10.34 -12.01 0.90
N TYR A 385 -10.71 -12.37 -0.35
CA TYR A 385 -11.46 -13.58 -0.65
C TYR A 385 -10.85 -14.83 -0.04
N GLY A 386 -9.57 -15.09 -0.30
CA GLY A 386 -8.88 -16.29 0.18
C GLY A 386 -8.70 -16.36 1.70
N PHE A 387 -8.75 -15.23 2.41
CA PHE A 387 -8.51 -15.18 3.86
C PHE A 387 -9.80 -15.27 4.69
N CYS A 388 -10.92 -14.80 4.16
CA CYS A 388 -12.18 -14.86 4.87
C CYS A 388 -12.74 -16.29 4.86
N ARG A 389 -13.65 -16.58 5.76
CA ARG A 389 -14.46 -17.78 5.70
C ARG A 389 -15.56 -17.59 4.66
N LEU A 390 -16.03 -18.67 4.04
CA LEU A 390 -17.08 -18.56 3.03
C LEU A 390 -18.40 -17.95 3.57
N ASP A 391 -18.69 -18.08 4.87
CA ASP A 391 -19.88 -17.44 5.48
C ASP A 391 -19.74 -15.92 5.57
N ALA A 392 -18.53 -15.37 5.53
CA ALA A 392 -18.31 -13.92 5.45
C ALA A 392 -18.80 -13.32 4.11
N LEU A 393 -18.86 -14.12 3.03
CA LEU A 393 -19.46 -13.68 1.78
C LEU A 393 -20.97 -13.39 1.94
N ASP A 394 -21.66 -14.17 2.78
CA ASP A 394 -23.07 -13.94 3.10
C ASP A 394 -23.25 -12.67 3.93
N TRP A 395 -22.27 -12.33 4.80
CA TRP A 395 -22.26 -11.06 5.54
C TRP A 395 -22.10 -9.86 4.61
N ILE A 396 -21.22 -9.98 3.59
CA ILE A 396 -21.04 -8.94 2.57
C ILE A 396 -22.35 -8.72 1.81
N HIS A 397 -23.00 -9.79 1.37
CA HIS A 397 -24.28 -9.71 0.67
C HIS A 397 -25.34 -8.99 1.51
N GLN A 398 -25.47 -9.38 2.79
CA GLN A 398 -26.41 -8.74 3.72
C GLN A 398 -26.10 -7.25 3.94
N ALA A 399 -24.83 -6.90 4.06
CA ALA A 399 -24.41 -5.51 4.23
C ALA A 399 -24.62 -4.66 2.96
N LEU A 400 -24.56 -5.27 1.78
CA LEU A 400 -24.78 -4.60 0.50
C LEU A 400 -26.26 -4.51 0.10
N ALA A 401 -27.15 -5.33 0.66
CA ALA A 401 -28.59 -5.28 0.41
C ALA A 401 -29.22 -4.03 1.02
#